data_ebc97cb806f07ae61a524b6484972d7d
#
_entry.id   ebc97cb806f07ae61a524b6484972d7d
#
_cell.length_a   1.000
_cell.length_b   1.000
_cell.length_c   1.000
_cell.angle_alpha   90.00
_cell.angle_beta   90.00
_cell.angle_gamma   90.00
#
_symmetry.space_group_name_H-M   'P 1'
#
loop_
_entity.id
_entity.type
_entity.pdbx_description
1 polymer ?
#
loop_
_entity_poly.entity_id
_entity_poly.type
_entity_poly.pdbx_seq_one_letter_code
_entity_poly.pdbx_strand_id
1 'polypeptide(L)'
;MSPPYTILRPENRYASRLPNLRDALVYKLVTPRHAPARLGQYLLALEPGGGTAAPVPPGFEDFLYVLEGELPMVRADGIDFGLRPGSWCYLPPDMSFELEGGGDGPAEVLWIKRRLEPWPGLGAPEARSGHRDDEPFEDTPAPGLRRRELLDPADPRHDFNMSLLAFDAGAGLAQVEVHDEEHGLFMTAGRGRYHLDGTDHDVGEGDFIYMAPYCPQSFTAAGDTPAEYLLYKDVYRDGF
;
A
#
# COMPACT_ATOMS: atom_id res chain seq x y z
N MET A 1 18.45 -19.02 -8.00
CA MET A 1 17.77 -18.27 -6.92
C MET A 1 16.61 -17.53 -7.56
N SER A 2 15.48 -17.39 -6.88
CA SER A 2 14.40 -16.51 -7.36
C SER A 2 14.86 -15.06 -7.26
N PRO A 3 14.38 -14.15 -8.14
CA PRO A 3 14.73 -12.75 -8.05
C PRO A 3 14.24 -12.15 -6.72
N PRO A 4 14.93 -11.13 -6.17
CA PRO A 4 14.54 -10.48 -4.92
C PRO A 4 13.35 -9.52 -5.07
N TYR A 5 12.61 -9.63 -6.16
CA TYR A 5 11.43 -8.81 -6.45
C TYR A 5 10.35 -9.60 -7.16
N THR A 6 9.16 -9.04 -7.19
CA THR A 6 8.02 -9.54 -7.99
C THR A 6 7.30 -8.36 -8.62
N ILE A 7 6.96 -8.47 -9.91
CA ILE A 7 6.04 -7.56 -10.61
C ILE A 7 4.78 -8.33 -10.94
N LEU A 8 3.63 -7.85 -10.46
CA LEU A 8 2.33 -8.45 -10.72
C LEU A 8 1.45 -7.45 -11.47
N ARG A 9 1.29 -7.70 -12.76
CA ARG A 9 0.47 -6.88 -13.66
C ARG A 9 -1.01 -7.23 -13.52
N PRO A 10 -1.94 -6.31 -13.85
CA PRO A 10 -3.37 -6.56 -13.77
C PRO A 10 -3.82 -7.87 -14.45
N GLU A 11 -3.33 -8.14 -15.66
CA GLU A 11 -3.65 -9.33 -16.43
C GLU A 11 -3.14 -10.66 -15.83
N ASN A 12 -2.19 -10.59 -14.90
CA ASN A 12 -1.61 -11.75 -14.22
C ASN A 12 -2.19 -11.99 -12.82
N ARG A 13 -3.20 -11.22 -12.41
CA ARG A 13 -3.84 -11.36 -11.12
C ARG A 13 -4.91 -12.44 -11.16
N TYR A 14 -4.92 -13.27 -10.13
CA TYR A 14 -5.94 -14.30 -9.95
C TYR A 14 -6.89 -13.92 -8.83
N ALA A 15 -8.17 -13.81 -9.17
CA ALA A 15 -9.23 -13.54 -8.21
C ALA A 15 -9.47 -14.75 -7.30
N SER A 16 -9.70 -14.47 -6.03
CA SER A 16 -10.13 -15.43 -5.03
C SER A 16 -11.40 -14.94 -4.35
N ARG A 17 -12.29 -15.86 -3.99
CA ARG A 17 -13.40 -15.59 -3.07
C ARG A 17 -13.04 -16.14 -1.72
N LEU A 18 -13.07 -15.30 -0.69
CA LEU A 18 -12.78 -15.71 0.68
C LEU A 18 -14.08 -15.83 1.49
N PRO A 19 -14.24 -16.83 2.34
CA PRO A 19 -15.48 -17.07 3.08
C PRO A 19 -15.83 -15.98 4.11
N ASN A 20 -14.84 -15.18 4.50
CA ASN A 20 -15.01 -14.02 5.40
C ASN A 20 -15.38 -12.73 4.68
N LEU A 21 -15.54 -12.77 3.36
CA LEU A 21 -16.02 -11.67 2.52
C LEU A 21 -17.28 -12.08 1.76
N ARG A 22 -18.20 -11.15 1.58
CA ARG A 22 -19.40 -11.31 0.76
C ARG A 22 -19.32 -10.36 -0.45
N ASP A 23 -19.80 -10.79 -1.59
CA ASP A 23 -19.86 -10.00 -2.83
C ASP A 23 -18.55 -9.23 -3.11
N ALA A 24 -17.44 -9.98 -3.00
CA ALA A 24 -16.09 -9.43 -3.13
C ALA A 24 -15.15 -10.42 -3.80
N LEU A 25 -14.20 -9.88 -4.57
CA LEU A 25 -13.03 -10.60 -5.09
C LEU A 25 -11.78 -10.09 -4.40
N VAL A 26 -10.85 -11.00 -4.14
CA VAL A 26 -9.56 -10.69 -3.53
C VAL A 26 -8.45 -11.11 -4.48
N TYR A 27 -7.60 -10.15 -4.84
CA TYR A 27 -6.36 -10.39 -5.56
C TYR A 27 -5.20 -10.29 -4.57
N LYS A 28 -4.52 -11.41 -4.36
CA LYS A 28 -3.34 -11.46 -3.47
C LYS A 28 -2.14 -10.95 -4.24
N LEU A 29 -1.67 -9.75 -3.90
CA LEU A 29 -0.53 -9.13 -4.55
C LEU A 29 0.78 -9.70 -3.98
N VAL A 30 0.91 -9.72 -2.67
CA VAL A 30 1.97 -10.40 -1.93
C VAL A 30 1.44 -10.87 -0.58
N THR A 31 2.03 -11.92 -0.02
CA THR A 31 1.68 -12.41 1.32
C THR A 31 2.93 -12.90 2.04
N PRO A 32 2.95 -13.01 3.38
CA PRO A 32 4.07 -13.59 4.13
C PRO A 32 4.41 -15.04 3.77
N ARG A 33 3.63 -15.68 2.91
CA ARG A 33 3.96 -16.98 2.30
C ARG A 33 4.93 -16.84 1.12
N HIS A 34 5.06 -15.63 0.60
CA HIS A 34 6.01 -15.27 -0.45
C HIS A 34 7.28 -14.76 0.24
N ALA A 35 8.09 -15.68 0.74
CA ALA A 35 9.31 -15.30 1.45
C ALA A 35 10.27 -14.46 0.56
N PRO A 36 10.90 -13.40 1.09
CA PRO A 36 10.98 -13.05 2.51
C PRO A 36 9.92 -12.05 3.00
N ALA A 37 8.82 -11.81 2.27
CA ALA A 37 7.83 -10.78 2.59
C ALA A 37 7.29 -10.91 4.03
N ARG A 38 7.20 -9.79 4.74
CA ARG A 38 6.62 -9.66 6.08
C ARG A 38 5.22 -9.04 6.02
N LEU A 39 4.92 -8.30 4.94
CA LEU A 39 3.60 -7.72 4.67
C LEU A 39 2.69 -8.69 3.91
N GLY A 40 1.39 -8.48 4.03
CA GLY A 40 0.39 -8.95 3.08
C GLY A 40 -0.23 -7.74 2.39
N GLN A 41 -0.26 -7.72 1.06
CA GLN A 41 -0.94 -6.69 0.30
C GLN A 41 -1.93 -7.33 -0.65
N TYR A 42 -3.14 -6.80 -0.64
CA TYR A 42 -4.29 -7.33 -1.36
C TYR A 42 -4.98 -6.18 -2.10
N LEU A 43 -5.55 -6.50 -3.26
CA LEU A 43 -6.54 -5.66 -3.90
C LEU A 43 -7.90 -6.32 -3.69
N LEU A 44 -8.84 -5.57 -3.14
CA LEU A 44 -10.24 -5.96 -3.00
C LEU A 44 -11.05 -5.28 -4.09
N ALA A 45 -11.84 -6.05 -4.82
CA ALA A 45 -12.91 -5.53 -5.68
C ALA A 45 -14.23 -5.89 -5.01
N LEU A 46 -14.96 -4.89 -4.55
CA LEU A 46 -16.22 -5.01 -3.82
C LEU A 46 -17.37 -4.63 -4.75
N GLU A 47 -18.36 -5.50 -4.87
CA GLU A 47 -19.63 -5.12 -5.49
C GLU A 47 -20.41 -4.17 -4.56
N PRO A 48 -21.41 -3.44 -5.05
CA PRO A 48 -22.28 -2.62 -4.19
C PRO A 48 -22.83 -3.43 -3.01
N GLY A 49 -22.61 -2.94 -1.79
CA GLY A 49 -22.94 -3.65 -0.55
C GLY A 49 -22.05 -4.86 -0.22
N GLY A 50 -21.06 -5.13 -1.05
CA GLY A 50 -20.04 -6.16 -0.75
C GLY A 50 -19.12 -5.73 0.38
N GLY A 51 -18.52 -6.69 1.09
CA GLY A 51 -17.65 -6.37 2.21
C GLY A 51 -17.35 -7.55 3.12
N THR A 52 -17.08 -7.30 4.39
CA THR A 52 -16.84 -8.36 5.36
C THR A 52 -18.13 -9.11 5.70
N ALA A 53 -18.06 -10.43 5.79
CA ALA A 53 -19.17 -11.28 6.23
C ALA A 53 -19.27 -11.36 7.76
N ALA A 54 -18.19 -11.00 8.45
CA ALA A 54 -18.06 -10.87 9.89
C ALA A 54 -16.87 -9.94 10.17
N PRO A 55 -16.76 -9.36 11.37
CA PRO A 55 -15.64 -8.50 11.72
C PRO A 55 -14.28 -9.17 11.45
N VAL A 56 -13.35 -8.43 10.85
CA VAL A 56 -11.96 -8.86 10.73
C VAL A 56 -11.37 -8.89 12.14
N PRO A 57 -10.85 -10.04 12.59
CA PRO A 57 -10.34 -10.14 13.96
C PRO A 57 -9.06 -9.33 14.15
N PRO A 58 -8.79 -8.86 15.39
CA PRO A 58 -7.56 -8.17 15.72
C PRO A 58 -6.32 -9.04 15.55
N GLY A 59 -5.14 -8.47 15.55
CA GLY A 59 -3.85 -9.16 15.50
C GLY A 59 -2.90 -8.71 14.40
N PHE A 60 -3.35 -7.77 13.56
CA PHE A 60 -2.54 -7.12 12.53
C PHE A 60 -2.78 -5.62 12.57
N GLU A 61 -1.80 -4.86 12.15
CA GLU A 61 -2.01 -3.53 11.65
C GLU A 61 -2.63 -3.64 10.27
N ASP A 62 -3.66 -2.86 10.02
CA ASP A 62 -4.37 -2.84 8.75
C ASP A 62 -4.34 -1.42 8.18
N PHE A 63 -3.93 -1.28 6.93
CA PHE A 63 -4.00 -0.03 6.18
C PHE A 63 -4.87 -0.24 4.95
N LEU A 64 -5.91 0.56 4.81
CA LEU A 64 -6.84 0.54 3.67
C LEU A 64 -6.67 1.83 2.88
N TYR A 65 -6.60 1.71 1.55
CA TYR A 65 -6.57 2.86 0.63
C TYR A 65 -7.59 2.63 -0.48
N VAL A 66 -8.51 3.57 -0.67
CA VAL A 66 -9.53 3.48 -1.72
C VAL A 66 -8.97 4.00 -3.04
N LEU A 67 -8.90 3.12 -4.04
CA LEU A 67 -8.50 3.48 -5.40
C LEU A 67 -9.68 4.04 -6.17
N GLU A 68 -10.79 3.31 -6.18
CA GLU A 68 -12.00 3.66 -6.93
C GLU A 68 -13.26 3.31 -6.14
N GLY A 69 -14.38 3.95 -6.49
CA GLY A 69 -15.68 3.72 -5.85
C GLY A 69 -15.79 4.32 -4.46
N GLU A 70 -16.87 4.02 -3.77
CA GLU A 70 -17.12 4.50 -2.41
C GLU A 70 -17.13 3.35 -1.42
N LEU A 71 -16.43 3.54 -0.32
CA LEU A 71 -16.44 2.64 0.84
C LEU A 71 -17.17 3.39 1.97
N PRO A 72 -18.51 3.27 2.08
CA PRO A 72 -19.28 4.11 2.97
C PRO A 72 -18.98 3.85 4.43
N MET A 73 -18.49 2.64 4.75
CA MET A 73 -18.24 2.25 6.12
C MET A 73 -16.99 1.37 6.24
N VAL A 74 -16.00 1.90 6.96
CA VAL A 74 -15.07 1.06 7.72
C VAL A 74 -15.38 1.32 9.18
N ARG A 75 -15.95 0.34 9.87
CA ARG A 75 -16.30 0.44 11.29
C ARG A 75 -15.30 -0.34 12.11
N ALA A 76 -14.62 0.33 13.03
CA ALA A 76 -13.67 -0.28 13.94
C ALA A 76 -13.97 0.17 15.37
N ASP A 77 -14.31 -0.76 16.26
CA ASP A 77 -14.60 -0.54 17.69
C ASP A 77 -15.57 0.63 17.96
N GLY A 78 -16.60 0.76 17.09
CA GLY A 78 -17.63 1.80 17.19
C GLY A 78 -17.24 3.15 16.56
N ILE A 79 -16.10 3.25 15.91
CA ILE A 79 -15.68 4.40 15.10
C ILE A 79 -16.00 4.09 13.64
N ASP A 80 -16.74 4.99 12.98
CA ASP A 80 -17.05 4.88 11.56
C ASP A 80 -16.16 5.81 10.73
N PHE A 81 -15.44 5.23 9.77
CA PHE A 81 -14.65 5.96 8.79
C PHE A 81 -15.38 5.95 7.44
N GLY A 82 -15.83 7.12 7.00
CA GLY A 82 -16.35 7.30 5.64
C GLY A 82 -15.19 7.51 4.67
N LEU A 83 -15.04 6.61 3.72
CA LEU A 83 -13.92 6.66 2.76
C LEU A 83 -14.43 6.87 1.34
N ARG A 84 -13.67 7.61 0.54
CA ARG A 84 -13.88 7.88 -0.88
C ARG A 84 -12.58 7.66 -1.66
N PRO A 85 -12.57 7.67 -2.99
CA PRO A 85 -11.31 7.54 -3.75
C PRO A 85 -10.23 8.50 -3.26
N GLY A 86 -9.05 7.96 -2.97
CA GLY A 86 -7.93 8.69 -2.36
C GLY A 86 -7.95 8.77 -0.83
N SER A 87 -9.03 8.32 -0.18
CA SER A 87 -9.05 8.18 1.28
C SER A 87 -8.31 6.93 1.73
N TRP A 88 -7.81 7.00 2.95
CA TRP A 88 -7.14 5.90 3.63
C TRP A 88 -7.54 5.84 5.11
N CYS A 89 -7.38 4.67 5.72
CA CYS A 89 -7.42 4.51 7.17
C CYS A 89 -6.35 3.51 7.63
N TYR A 90 -5.81 3.79 8.79
CA TYR A 90 -4.93 2.91 9.57
C TYR A 90 -5.69 2.40 10.78
N LEU A 91 -5.63 1.10 11.01
CA LEU A 91 -6.24 0.40 12.13
C LEU A 91 -5.17 -0.36 12.90
N PRO A 92 -5.01 -0.11 14.21
CA PRO A 92 -4.01 -0.78 15.04
C PRO A 92 -4.37 -2.26 15.30
N PRO A 93 -3.40 -3.08 15.76
CA PRO A 93 -3.55 -4.53 15.84
C PRO A 93 -4.52 -5.03 16.92
N ASP A 94 -4.97 -4.19 17.82
CA ASP A 94 -5.93 -4.51 18.87
C ASP A 94 -7.39 -4.24 18.48
N MET A 95 -7.63 -3.63 17.32
CA MET A 95 -8.98 -3.36 16.81
C MET A 95 -9.49 -4.48 15.90
N SER A 96 -10.80 -4.76 16.03
CA SER A 96 -11.54 -5.46 15.00
C SER A 96 -12.27 -4.47 14.11
N PHE A 97 -12.52 -4.83 12.85
CA PHE A 97 -13.24 -3.93 11.95
C PHE A 97 -14.13 -4.66 10.95
N GLU A 98 -15.10 -3.94 10.43
CA GLU A 98 -15.94 -4.32 9.31
C GLU A 98 -15.75 -3.30 8.18
N LEU A 99 -15.85 -3.77 6.93
CA LEU A 99 -15.88 -2.90 5.76
C LEU A 99 -17.07 -3.25 4.87
N GLU A 100 -17.64 -2.23 4.23
CA GLU A 100 -18.74 -2.38 3.30
C GLU A 100 -18.58 -1.38 2.15
N GLY A 101 -18.59 -1.87 0.92
CA GLY A 101 -18.62 -1.06 -0.28
C GLY A 101 -19.96 -0.36 -0.44
N GLY A 102 -19.92 0.87 -0.87
CA GLY A 102 -21.11 1.69 -1.05
C GLY A 102 -21.27 2.20 -2.47
N GLY A 103 -22.25 3.13 -2.60
CA GLY A 103 -22.57 3.70 -3.90
C GLY A 103 -23.27 2.72 -4.85
N ASP A 104 -23.41 3.15 -6.11
CA ASP A 104 -24.11 2.40 -7.16
C ASP A 104 -23.15 1.55 -8.02
N GLY A 105 -21.86 1.57 -7.73
CA GLY A 105 -20.81 0.88 -8.49
C GLY A 105 -19.84 0.11 -7.61
N PRO A 106 -18.97 -0.70 -8.22
CA PRO A 106 -17.94 -1.43 -7.48
C PRO A 106 -16.93 -0.48 -6.86
N ALA A 107 -16.27 -0.93 -5.79
CA ALA A 107 -15.15 -0.23 -5.16
C ALA A 107 -13.89 -1.08 -5.23
N GLU A 108 -12.74 -0.42 -5.49
CA GLU A 108 -11.42 -1.03 -5.41
C GLU A 108 -10.64 -0.47 -4.22
N VAL A 109 -10.15 -1.38 -3.39
CA VAL A 109 -9.46 -1.04 -2.14
C VAL A 109 -8.16 -1.82 -2.03
N LEU A 110 -7.05 -1.11 -1.87
CA LEU A 110 -5.81 -1.74 -1.43
C LEU A 110 -5.88 -1.97 0.07
N TRP A 111 -5.57 -3.19 0.49
CA TRP A 111 -5.53 -3.60 1.87
C TRP A 111 -4.15 -4.15 2.21
N ILE A 112 -3.42 -3.43 3.04
CA ILE A 112 -2.10 -3.80 3.53
C ILE A 112 -2.25 -4.31 4.96
N LYS A 113 -1.61 -5.44 5.25
CA LYS A 113 -1.62 -6.07 6.59
C LYS A 113 -0.21 -6.40 7.01
N ARG A 114 0.09 -6.13 8.27
CA ARG A 114 1.35 -6.52 8.89
C ARG A 114 1.15 -6.86 10.37
N ARG A 115 2.02 -7.70 10.93
CA ARG A 115 2.12 -7.86 12.37
C ARG A 115 2.98 -6.74 12.92
N LEU A 116 2.43 -5.97 13.87
CA LEU A 116 3.18 -4.92 14.55
C LEU A 116 4.40 -5.50 15.27
N GLU A 117 5.54 -4.89 15.04
CA GLU A 117 6.76 -5.04 15.82
C GLU A 117 6.89 -3.80 16.72
N PRO A 118 6.38 -3.84 17.96
CA PRO A 118 6.26 -2.65 18.78
C PRO A 118 7.63 -2.12 19.18
N TRP A 119 7.79 -0.79 19.14
CA TRP A 119 8.97 -0.16 19.72
C TRP A 119 8.96 -0.34 21.24
N PRO A 120 10.10 -0.73 21.86
CA PRO A 120 10.15 -0.97 23.31
C PRO A 120 9.65 0.22 24.12
N GLY A 121 8.64 -0.01 24.97
CA GLY A 121 8.05 1.00 25.85
C GLY A 121 6.98 1.90 25.20
N LEU A 122 6.67 1.72 23.92
CA LEU A 122 5.57 2.41 23.25
C LEU A 122 4.41 1.45 22.99
N GLY A 123 3.17 1.98 23.07
CA GLY A 123 1.97 1.28 22.62
C GLY A 123 1.81 1.33 21.10
N ALA A 124 0.82 0.60 20.58
CA ALA A 124 0.43 0.72 19.19
C ALA A 124 -0.03 2.16 18.86
N PRO A 125 0.12 2.61 17.60
CA PRO A 125 -0.48 3.86 17.13
C PRO A 125 -2.01 3.82 17.29
N GLU A 126 -2.64 4.99 17.32
CA GLU A 126 -4.10 5.11 17.34
C GLU A 126 -4.67 4.92 15.92
N ALA A 127 -5.93 4.45 15.84
CA ALA A 127 -6.65 4.40 14.58
C ALA A 127 -6.82 5.82 14.02
N ARG A 128 -6.60 5.97 12.73
CA ARG A 128 -6.71 7.27 12.05
C ARG A 128 -7.09 7.10 10.59
N SER A 129 -7.66 8.15 10.02
CA SER A 129 -7.95 8.22 8.59
C SER A 129 -7.56 9.58 8.03
N GLY A 130 -7.45 9.64 6.73
CA GLY A 130 -7.18 10.87 5.98
C GLY A 130 -7.50 10.69 4.51
N HIS A 131 -7.22 11.72 3.76
CA HIS A 131 -7.36 11.72 2.31
C HIS A 131 -6.06 12.16 1.66
N ARG A 132 -5.80 11.67 0.46
CA ARG A 132 -4.58 12.02 -0.30
C ARG A 132 -4.36 13.51 -0.51
N ASP A 133 -5.41 14.33 -0.41
CA ASP A 133 -5.35 15.78 -0.63
C ASP A 133 -5.34 16.59 0.67
N ASP A 134 -5.32 15.95 1.85
CA ASP A 134 -5.30 16.66 3.13
C ASP A 134 -4.00 17.45 3.33
N GLU A 135 -2.89 16.88 2.84
CA GLU A 135 -1.58 17.52 2.93
C GLU A 135 -0.98 17.71 1.52
N PRO A 136 -0.17 18.76 1.29
CA PRO A 136 0.50 18.96 0.01
C PRO A 136 1.60 17.92 -0.23
N PHE A 137 1.98 17.74 -1.49
CA PHE A 137 3.23 17.07 -1.82
C PHE A 137 4.41 17.98 -1.44
N GLU A 138 5.41 17.41 -0.81
CA GLU A 138 6.68 18.07 -0.51
C GLU A 138 7.74 17.73 -1.56
N ASP A 139 8.55 18.71 -1.93
CA ASP A 139 9.69 18.49 -2.82
C ASP A 139 10.74 17.64 -2.11
N THR A 140 11.34 16.71 -2.86
CA THR A 140 12.48 15.93 -2.38
C THR A 140 13.79 16.49 -2.94
N PRO A 141 14.96 16.05 -2.44
CA PRO A 141 16.24 16.40 -3.05
C PRO A 141 16.40 15.97 -4.52
N ALA A 142 15.62 14.97 -4.99
CA ALA A 142 15.62 14.54 -6.37
C ALA A 142 14.70 15.45 -7.21
N PRO A 143 15.22 16.16 -8.23
CA PRO A 143 14.42 17.06 -9.05
C PRO A 143 13.22 16.37 -9.71
N GLY A 144 12.04 16.99 -9.59
CA GLY A 144 10.80 16.48 -10.16
C GLY A 144 10.20 15.26 -9.42
N LEU A 145 10.77 14.89 -8.28
CA LEU A 145 10.18 13.91 -7.37
C LEU A 145 9.60 14.65 -6.17
N ARG A 146 8.32 14.43 -5.93
CA ARG A 146 7.59 14.93 -4.77
C ARG A 146 7.02 13.78 -3.95
N ARG A 147 6.93 13.97 -2.65
CA ARG A 147 6.48 12.98 -1.70
C ARG A 147 5.36 13.52 -0.82
N ARG A 148 4.41 12.67 -0.48
CA ARG A 148 3.39 12.93 0.52
C ARG A 148 3.34 11.76 1.48
N GLU A 149 3.57 12.03 2.75
CA GLU A 149 3.46 11.02 3.80
C GLU A 149 1.98 10.88 4.19
N LEU A 150 1.48 9.63 4.22
CA LEU A 150 0.15 9.29 4.73
C LEU A 150 0.21 8.86 6.19
N LEU A 151 1.29 8.16 6.57
CA LEU A 151 1.64 7.90 7.97
C LEU A 151 2.90 8.68 8.30
N ASP A 152 2.95 9.26 9.51
CA ASP A 152 4.10 10.06 9.95
C ASP A 152 5.34 9.17 10.14
N PRO A 153 6.39 9.32 9.32
CA PRO A 153 7.60 8.52 9.44
C PRO A 153 8.42 8.83 10.71
N ALA A 154 8.14 9.94 11.37
CA ALA A 154 8.78 10.33 12.62
C ALA A 154 8.10 9.73 13.85
N ASP A 155 6.90 9.14 13.72
CA ASP A 155 6.23 8.46 14.82
C ASP A 155 6.80 7.04 14.99
N PRO A 156 7.60 6.78 16.04
CA PRO A 156 8.24 5.49 16.23
C PRO A 156 7.27 4.36 16.60
N ARG A 157 5.98 4.65 16.77
CA ARG A 157 4.96 3.64 17.02
C ARG A 157 4.61 2.87 15.75
N HIS A 158 4.71 3.50 14.55
CA HIS A 158 4.54 2.82 13.28
C HIS A 158 5.78 2.02 12.91
N ASP A 159 5.61 0.77 12.49
CA ASP A 159 6.68 -0.09 12.01
C ASP A 159 6.70 -0.25 10.49
N PHE A 160 5.84 0.46 9.81
CA PHE A 160 5.89 0.70 8.37
C PHE A 160 5.43 2.12 8.03
N ASN A 161 5.81 2.54 6.85
CA ASN A 161 5.46 3.83 6.28
C ASN A 161 4.53 3.68 5.08
N MET A 162 3.63 4.63 4.90
CA MET A 162 2.79 4.73 3.70
C MET A 162 2.94 6.13 3.11
N SER A 163 3.35 6.19 1.87
CA SER A 163 3.53 7.46 1.17
C SER A 163 3.11 7.41 -0.29
N LEU A 164 2.74 8.54 -0.85
CA LEU A 164 2.59 8.75 -2.29
C LEU A 164 3.85 9.42 -2.82
N LEU A 165 4.40 8.86 -3.89
CA LEU A 165 5.51 9.44 -4.63
C LEU A 165 5.01 9.84 -6.02
N ALA A 166 5.18 11.11 -6.36
CA ALA A 166 4.79 11.67 -7.64
C ALA A 166 6.03 12.16 -8.40
N PHE A 167 6.15 11.73 -9.64
CA PHE A 167 7.28 12.01 -10.53
C PHE A 167 6.80 12.84 -11.71
N ASP A 168 7.44 13.96 -11.96
CA ASP A 168 7.25 14.68 -13.22
C ASP A 168 7.72 13.81 -14.39
N ALA A 169 7.27 14.12 -15.61
CA ALA A 169 7.67 13.39 -16.81
C ALA A 169 9.22 13.35 -16.94
N GLY A 170 9.77 12.14 -17.00
CA GLY A 170 11.22 11.91 -17.08
C GLY A 170 11.97 12.03 -15.74
N ALA A 171 11.32 12.42 -14.66
CA ALA A 171 11.94 12.44 -13.33
C ALA A 171 12.09 11.02 -12.76
N GLY A 172 13.03 10.85 -11.85
CA GLY A 172 13.29 9.54 -11.24
C GLY A 172 14.09 9.64 -9.95
N LEU A 173 14.39 8.49 -9.36
CA LEU A 173 15.33 8.39 -8.26
C LEU A 173 16.73 8.74 -8.75
N ALA A 174 17.47 9.50 -7.95
CA ALA A 174 18.77 10.03 -8.35
C ALA A 174 19.84 8.95 -8.57
N GLN A 175 19.65 7.78 -7.98
CA GLN A 175 20.59 6.67 -8.02
C GLN A 175 19.87 5.34 -7.80
N VAL A 176 20.58 4.23 -8.06
CA VAL A 176 20.12 2.91 -7.61
C VAL A 176 20.27 2.85 -6.10
N GLU A 177 19.16 2.58 -5.43
CA GLU A 177 19.09 2.45 -3.97
C GLU A 177 19.19 1.00 -3.56
N VAL A 178 19.86 0.74 -2.44
CA VAL A 178 19.96 -0.59 -1.80
C VAL A 178 19.83 -0.36 -0.30
N HIS A 179 18.80 -0.94 0.30
CA HIS A 179 18.58 -0.85 1.74
C HIS A 179 17.88 -2.11 2.27
N ASP A 180 17.81 -2.22 3.56
CA ASP A 180 17.36 -3.41 4.28
C ASP A 180 15.84 -3.49 4.48
N GLU A 181 15.11 -2.43 4.16
CA GLU A 181 13.65 -2.43 4.22
C GLU A 181 13.04 -3.08 2.98
N GLU A 182 11.99 -3.87 3.20
CA GLU A 182 11.13 -4.35 2.10
C GLU A 182 10.17 -3.26 1.62
N HIS A 183 9.76 -3.37 0.36
CA HIS A 183 8.79 -2.47 -0.24
C HIS A 183 7.66 -3.23 -0.92
N GLY A 184 6.47 -2.64 -0.86
CA GLY A 184 5.34 -3.01 -1.69
C GLY A 184 4.77 -1.73 -2.30
N LEU A 185 4.85 -1.56 -3.60
CA LEU A 185 4.28 -0.38 -4.24
C LEU A 185 3.21 -0.74 -5.26
N PHE A 186 2.27 0.18 -5.43
CA PHE A 186 1.20 0.08 -6.39
C PHE A 186 1.18 1.34 -7.27
N MET A 187 1.32 1.16 -8.58
CA MET A 187 1.27 2.26 -9.54
C MET A 187 -0.16 2.81 -9.61
N THR A 188 -0.37 4.03 -9.13
CA THR A 188 -1.68 4.69 -9.09
C THR A 188 -1.93 5.54 -10.32
N ALA A 189 -0.89 5.95 -11.04
CA ALA A 189 -1.02 6.70 -12.28
C ALA A 189 0.25 6.64 -13.13
N GLY A 190 0.07 6.80 -14.44
CA GLY A 190 1.18 6.95 -15.38
C GLY A 190 1.96 5.65 -15.62
N ARG A 191 3.20 5.81 -16.04
CA ARG A 191 4.09 4.69 -16.37
C ARG A 191 5.54 5.07 -16.15
N GLY A 192 6.39 4.06 -15.99
CA GLY A 192 7.83 4.27 -15.81
C GLY A 192 8.65 3.05 -16.15
N ARG A 193 9.95 3.22 -15.97
CA ARG A 193 10.92 2.14 -16.02
C ARG A 193 11.45 1.90 -14.61
N TYR A 194 11.25 0.68 -14.13
CA TYR A 194 11.80 0.22 -12.86
C TYR A 194 13.03 -0.62 -13.11
N HIS A 195 14.17 -0.19 -12.58
CA HIS A 195 15.39 -0.98 -12.54
C HIS A 195 15.39 -1.82 -11.26
N LEU A 196 15.42 -3.14 -11.37
CA LEU A 196 15.37 -4.08 -10.25
C LEU A 196 16.42 -5.17 -10.44
N ASP A 197 17.33 -5.29 -9.49
CA ASP A 197 18.38 -6.33 -9.48
C ASP A 197 19.11 -6.48 -10.83
N GLY A 198 19.50 -5.33 -11.42
CA GLY A 198 20.23 -5.29 -12.69
C GLY A 198 19.36 -5.43 -13.94
N THR A 199 18.03 -5.46 -13.82
CA THR A 199 17.11 -5.62 -14.97
C THR A 199 16.11 -4.48 -15.03
N ASP A 200 15.88 -3.95 -16.22
CA ASP A 200 14.89 -2.91 -16.47
C ASP A 200 13.53 -3.51 -16.82
N HIS A 201 12.48 -2.97 -16.22
CA HIS A 201 11.10 -3.36 -16.45
C HIS A 201 10.24 -2.13 -16.75
N ASP A 202 9.47 -2.19 -17.83
CA ASP A 202 8.40 -1.21 -18.05
C ASP A 202 7.23 -1.56 -17.11
N VAL A 203 6.76 -0.56 -16.38
CA VAL A 203 5.65 -0.66 -15.42
C VAL A 203 4.66 0.48 -15.64
N GLY A 204 3.40 0.27 -15.28
CA GLY A 204 2.33 1.24 -15.50
C GLY A 204 1.23 1.15 -14.46
N GLU A 205 0.24 2.01 -14.63
CA GLU A 205 -0.92 2.08 -13.77
C GLU A 205 -1.54 0.69 -13.51
N GLY A 206 -1.82 0.41 -12.26
CA GLY A 206 -2.32 -0.87 -11.80
C GLY A 206 -1.23 -1.89 -11.48
N ASP A 207 0.02 -1.75 -11.94
CA ASP A 207 1.07 -2.71 -11.60
C ASP A 207 1.39 -2.68 -10.09
N PHE A 208 1.57 -3.86 -9.53
CA PHE A 208 2.11 -4.04 -8.17
C PHE A 208 3.54 -4.54 -8.25
N ILE A 209 4.44 -3.93 -7.47
CA ILE A 209 5.84 -4.31 -7.38
C ILE A 209 6.19 -4.56 -5.90
N TYR A 210 6.72 -5.74 -5.62
CA TYR A 210 7.33 -6.10 -4.35
C TYR A 210 8.83 -6.14 -4.49
N MET A 211 9.56 -5.57 -3.55
CA MET A 211 11.01 -5.64 -3.44
C MET A 211 11.41 -6.14 -2.05
N ALA A 212 12.18 -7.21 -2.04
CA ALA A 212 12.75 -7.77 -0.83
C ALA A 212 13.89 -6.87 -0.30
N PRO A 213 14.27 -7.01 0.98
CA PRO A 213 15.47 -6.39 1.52
C PRO A 213 16.69 -6.57 0.60
N TYR A 214 17.48 -5.52 0.46
CA TYR A 214 18.71 -5.45 -0.35
C TYR A 214 18.50 -5.58 -1.87
N CYS A 215 17.28 -5.51 -2.38
CA CYS A 215 17.02 -5.45 -3.82
C CYS A 215 17.52 -4.11 -4.38
N PRO A 216 18.52 -4.08 -5.27
CA PRO A 216 18.94 -2.86 -5.94
C PRO A 216 17.77 -2.33 -6.78
N GLN A 217 17.41 -1.06 -6.61
CA GLN A 217 16.23 -0.49 -7.23
C GLN A 217 16.39 0.98 -7.62
N SER A 218 15.79 1.36 -8.73
CA SER A 218 15.53 2.76 -9.10
C SER A 218 14.33 2.85 -10.04
N PHE A 219 13.65 3.99 -10.02
CA PHE A 219 12.48 4.26 -10.87
C PHE A 219 12.69 5.56 -11.65
N THR A 220 12.22 5.56 -12.89
CA THR A 220 12.16 6.75 -13.74
C THR A 220 10.81 6.80 -14.45
N ALA A 221 10.08 7.90 -14.32
CA ALA A 221 8.84 8.13 -15.04
C ALA A 221 9.11 8.17 -16.55
N ALA A 222 8.33 7.44 -17.34
CA ALA A 222 8.51 7.33 -18.78
C ALA A 222 7.40 8.05 -19.55
N GLY A 223 7.77 8.63 -20.69
CA GLY A 223 6.85 9.37 -21.57
C GLY A 223 6.69 10.83 -21.14
N ASP A 224 5.59 11.42 -21.59
CA ASP A 224 5.31 12.86 -21.47
C ASP A 224 4.34 13.18 -20.31
N THR A 225 3.97 12.16 -19.52
CA THR A 225 3.02 12.28 -18.42
C THR A 225 3.70 11.98 -17.09
N PRO A 226 3.28 12.64 -16.02
CA PRO A 226 3.72 12.28 -14.66
C PRO A 226 3.36 10.84 -14.31
N ALA A 227 4.11 10.25 -13.38
CA ALA A 227 3.81 8.96 -12.78
C ALA A 227 3.63 9.09 -11.28
N GLU A 228 2.82 8.21 -10.70
CA GLU A 228 2.60 8.18 -9.25
C GLU A 228 2.46 6.73 -8.77
N TYR A 229 2.96 6.47 -7.58
CA TYR A 229 2.69 5.23 -6.89
C TYR A 229 2.46 5.41 -5.38
N LEU A 230 1.63 4.53 -4.82
CA LEU A 230 1.47 4.34 -3.39
C LEU A 230 2.55 3.36 -2.92
N LEU A 231 3.36 3.77 -1.96
CA LEU A 231 4.47 3.01 -1.42
C LEU A 231 4.17 2.56 0.01
N TYR A 232 4.23 1.25 0.25
CA TYR A 232 4.52 0.66 1.54
C TYR A 232 6.04 0.53 1.67
N LYS A 233 6.58 0.99 2.77
CA LYS A 233 7.98 0.80 3.14
C LYS A 233 8.05 0.31 4.58
N ASP A 234 8.77 -0.80 4.80
CA ASP A 234 9.12 -1.28 6.13
C ASP A 234 9.93 -0.24 6.91
N VAL A 235 9.84 -0.24 8.21
CA VAL A 235 10.73 0.53 9.09
C VAL A 235 11.64 -0.47 9.78
N TYR A 236 12.95 -0.37 9.51
CA TYR A 236 13.94 -1.21 10.12
C TYR A 236 14.04 -0.97 11.63
N ARG A 237 13.89 -2.04 12.40
CA ARG A 237 13.88 -1.99 13.87
C ARG A 237 14.85 -2.95 14.52
N ASP A 238 15.91 -3.33 13.83
CA ASP A 238 17.00 -4.04 14.50
C ASP A 238 17.67 -3.11 15.50
N GLY A 239 17.38 -3.36 16.76
CA GLY A 239 18.05 -2.69 17.86
C GLY A 239 19.48 -3.19 17.97
N PHE A 240 20.41 -2.42 17.44
CA PHE A 240 21.80 -2.53 17.79
C PHE A 240 22.07 -1.66 19.01
#